data_c46a4e46424df2a4429af2f2633db77b
#
_entry.id   c46a4e46424df2a4429af2f2633db77b
#
_cell.length_a   1.000
_cell.length_b   1.000
_cell.length_c   1.000
_cell.angle_alpha   90.00
_cell.angle_beta   90.00
_cell.angle_gamma   90.00
#
_symmetry.space_group_name_H-M   'P 1'
#
loop_
_entity.id
_entity.type
_entity.pdbx_description
1 polymer ?
#
loop_
_entity_poly.entity_id
_entity_poly.type
_entity_poly.pdbx_seq_one_letter_code
_entity_poly.pdbx_strand_id
1 'polypeptide(L)'
;MSTLSMKDYIIKNHELDKFKLLYLENAPRLIFYASKYVDSDTAEDLVHDIFIKIWQKKEIYSVEEGLKTYLFRSVQNACLDYLKHKSIEMTYADEVARRLKIEEIDYYNQSDAAELEKERLDSVYREIAKLPDRCREVFTLAYVDGRNQWRSQEC
;
A
#
# COMPACT_ATOMS: atom_id res chain seq x y z
N MET A 1 -30.36 12.68 19.34
CA MET A 1 -29.92 11.62 18.41
C MET A 1 -30.55 11.88 17.05
N SER A 2 -29.70 12.12 16.08
CA SER A 2 -30.21 12.26 14.72
C SER A 2 -30.50 10.87 14.14
N THR A 3 -31.79 10.62 13.89
CA THR A 3 -32.17 9.46 13.08
C THR A 3 -31.70 9.72 11.65
N LEU A 4 -30.74 8.95 11.19
CA LEU A 4 -30.33 8.96 9.80
C LEU A 4 -31.52 8.56 8.93
N SER A 5 -31.82 9.38 7.92
CA SER A 5 -32.87 9.02 6.97
C SER A 5 -32.45 7.78 6.18
N MET A 6 -33.44 7.09 5.59
CA MET A 6 -33.13 5.92 4.73
C MET A 6 -32.17 6.27 3.59
N LYS A 7 -32.29 7.48 3.04
CA LYS A 7 -31.39 7.99 2.01
C LYS A 7 -29.95 8.11 2.52
N ASP A 8 -29.76 8.65 3.71
CA ASP A 8 -28.46 8.81 4.33
C ASP A 8 -27.80 7.46 4.61
N TYR A 9 -28.59 6.49 5.04
CA TYR A 9 -28.14 5.12 5.26
C TYR A 9 -27.68 4.47 3.96
N ILE A 10 -28.43 4.59 2.89
CA ILE A 10 -28.08 4.04 1.58
C ILE A 10 -26.82 4.69 1.02
N ILE A 11 -26.72 6.02 1.11
CA ILE A 11 -25.55 6.78 0.67
C ILE A 11 -24.31 6.35 1.44
N LYS A 12 -24.41 6.22 2.75
CA LYS A 12 -23.32 5.81 3.62
C LYS A 12 -22.82 4.40 3.29
N ASN A 13 -23.74 3.47 3.04
CA ASN A 13 -23.40 2.12 2.64
C ASN A 13 -22.72 2.08 1.26
N HIS A 14 -23.18 2.90 0.34
CA HIS A 14 -22.59 2.99 -1.00
C HIS A 14 -21.15 3.54 -0.94
N GLU A 15 -20.92 4.56 -0.10
CA GLU A 15 -19.59 5.11 0.14
C GLU A 15 -18.67 4.06 0.77
N LEU A 16 -19.17 3.29 1.73
CA LEU A 16 -18.41 2.23 2.38
C LEU A 16 -18.04 1.13 1.39
N ASP A 17 -18.93 0.74 0.49
CA ASP A 17 -18.65 -0.26 -0.53
C ASP A 17 -17.59 0.23 -1.51
N LYS A 18 -17.64 1.48 -1.93
CA LYS A 18 -16.61 2.10 -2.76
C LYS A 18 -15.25 2.10 -2.06
N PHE A 19 -15.22 2.44 -0.79
CA PHE A 19 -14.01 2.44 0.01
C PHE A 19 -13.42 1.03 0.13
N LYS A 20 -14.23 0.03 0.37
CA LYS A 20 -13.80 -1.37 0.43
C LYS A 20 -13.17 -1.82 -0.88
N LEU A 21 -13.78 -1.48 -2.01
CA LEU A 21 -13.23 -1.81 -3.32
C LEU A 21 -11.88 -1.10 -3.54
N LEU A 22 -11.80 0.16 -3.20
CA LEU A 22 -10.56 0.93 -3.28
C LEU A 22 -9.46 0.28 -2.45
N TYR A 23 -9.76 -0.11 -1.22
CA TYR A 23 -8.83 -0.79 -0.35
C TYR A 23 -8.39 -2.13 -0.94
N LEU A 24 -9.33 -2.98 -1.36
CA LEU A 24 -9.03 -4.31 -1.89
C LEU A 24 -8.21 -4.25 -3.17
N GLU A 25 -8.45 -3.25 -4.02
CA GLU A 25 -7.72 -3.09 -5.28
C GLU A 25 -6.31 -2.53 -5.09
N ASN A 26 -6.07 -1.72 -4.07
CA ASN A 26 -4.84 -0.96 -3.95
C ASN A 26 -3.97 -1.38 -2.76
N ALA A 27 -4.55 -1.72 -1.61
CA ALA A 27 -3.78 -1.97 -0.39
C ALA A 27 -2.73 -3.09 -0.54
N PRO A 28 -3.04 -4.26 -1.14
CA PRO A 28 -2.04 -5.32 -1.26
C PRO A 28 -0.77 -4.90 -1.98
N ARG A 29 -0.89 -4.20 -3.11
CA ARG A 29 0.30 -3.76 -3.87
C ARG A 29 1.04 -2.62 -3.20
N LEU A 30 0.34 -1.76 -2.47
CA LEU A 30 0.99 -0.71 -1.67
C LEU A 30 1.76 -1.31 -0.51
N ILE A 31 1.20 -2.30 0.17
CA ILE A 31 1.89 -3.05 1.23
C ILE A 31 3.12 -3.77 0.67
N PHE A 32 2.98 -4.42 -0.48
CA PHE A 32 4.10 -5.07 -1.17
C PHE A 32 5.22 -4.08 -1.49
N TYR A 33 4.87 -2.92 -2.01
CA TYR A 33 5.85 -1.87 -2.29
C TYR A 33 6.53 -1.37 -1.02
N ALA A 34 5.75 -1.06 0.01
CA ALA A 34 6.29 -0.58 1.29
C ALA A 34 7.22 -1.61 1.95
N SER A 35 6.95 -2.90 1.76
CA SER A 35 7.77 -3.99 2.30
C SER A 35 9.20 -4.03 1.77
N LYS A 36 9.50 -3.31 0.69
CA LYS A 36 10.87 -3.12 0.23
C LYS A 36 11.70 -2.29 1.21
N TYR A 37 11.08 -1.41 1.96
CA TYR A 37 11.74 -0.39 2.78
C TYR A 37 11.56 -0.60 4.27
N VAL A 38 10.45 -1.19 4.67
CA VAL A 38 10.12 -1.44 6.07
C VAL A 38 9.65 -2.89 6.22
N ASP A 39 9.61 -3.39 7.45
CA ASP A 39 9.09 -4.73 7.71
C ASP A 39 7.60 -4.83 7.36
N SER A 40 7.10 -6.04 7.14
CA SER A 40 5.74 -6.24 6.65
C SER A 40 4.66 -5.72 7.61
N ASP A 41 4.85 -5.85 8.91
CA ASP A 41 3.90 -5.34 9.89
C ASP A 41 3.83 -3.81 9.86
N THR A 42 4.98 -3.15 9.76
CA THR A 42 5.06 -1.70 9.61
C THR A 42 4.46 -1.26 8.28
N ALA A 43 4.75 -1.98 7.20
CA ALA A 43 4.17 -1.68 5.88
C ALA A 43 2.65 -1.71 5.92
N GLU A 44 2.07 -2.74 6.52
CA GLU A 44 0.63 -2.85 6.73
C GLU A 44 0.08 -1.64 7.52
N ASP A 45 0.71 -1.31 8.64
CA ASP A 45 0.27 -0.20 9.49
C ASP A 45 0.31 1.13 8.74
N LEU A 46 1.38 1.40 8.01
CA LEU A 46 1.51 2.64 7.23
C LEU A 46 0.43 2.75 6.16
N VAL A 47 0.16 1.67 5.45
CA VAL A 47 -0.86 1.64 4.40
C VAL A 47 -2.25 1.78 5.00
N HIS A 48 -2.54 1.08 6.09
CA HIS A 48 -3.83 1.20 6.78
C HIS A 48 -4.09 2.63 7.25
N ASP A 49 -3.08 3.29 7.82
CA ASP A 49 -3.20 4.69 8.25
C ASP A 49 -3.54 5.63 7.10
N ILE A 50 -2.95 5.40 5.93
CA ILE A 50 -3.25 6.19 4.73
C ILE A 50 -4.71 6.01 4.33
N PHE A 51 -5.22 4.77 4.32
CA PHE A 51 -6.62 4.51 3.99
C PHE A 51 -7.58 5.08 5.02
N ILE A 52 -7.24 5.05 6.30
CA ILE A 52 -8.04 5.69 7.35
C ILE A 52 -8.16 7.19 7.11
N LYS A 53 -7.05 7.85 6.76
CA LYS A 53 -7.06 9.28 6.44
C LYS A 53 -7.91 9.59 5.22
N ILE A 54 -7.86 8.75 4.20
CA ILE A 54 -8.71 8.88 3.00
C ILE A 54 -10.18 8.73 3.38
N TRP A 55 -10.51 7.77 4.21
CA TRP A 55 -11.87 7.59 4.69
C TRP A 55 -12.38 8.82 5.43
N GLN A 56 -11.54 9.46 6.23
CA GLN A 56 -11.89 10.68 6.95
C GLN A 56 -12.07 11.89 6.01
N LYS A 57 -11.31 11.92 4.91
CA LYS A 57 -11.37 12.97 3.89
C LYS A 57 -12.12 12.48 2.66
N LYS A 58 -13.41 12.30 2.79
CA LYS A 58 -14.29 11.68 1.78
C LYS A 58 -14.22 12.25 0.36
N GLU A 59 -13.68 13.44 0.17
CA GLU A 59 -13.58 14.10 -1.14
C GLU A 59 -12.55 13.48 -2.07
N ILE A 60 -11.53 12.79 -1.52
CA ILE A 60 -10.34 12.35 -2.27
C ILE A 60 -10.68 11.19 -3.22
N TYR A 61 -11.50 10.25 -2.80
CA TYR A 61 -11.78 9.07 -3.63
C TYR A 61 -12.91 9.26 -4.65
N SER A 62 -13.44 10.46 -4.79
CA SER A 62 -14.33 10.81 -5.89
C SER A 62 -13.56 11.11 -7.19
N VAL A 63 -12.24 11.28 -7.13
CA VAL A 63 -11.38 11.60 -8.28
C VAL A 63 -10.54 10.36 -8.62
N GLU A 64 -11.01 9.55 -9.57
CA GLU A 64 -10.39 8.25 -9.89
C GLU A 64 -8.99 8.38 -10.51
N GLU A 65 -8.75 9.37 -11.38
CA GLU A 65 -7.54 9.45 -12.18
C GLU A 65 -6.26 9.74 -11.39
N GLY A 66 -6.32 10.57 -10.38
CA GLY A 66 -5.15 10.94 -9.58
C GLY A 66 -4.94 10.06 -8.36
N LEU A 67 -5.90 9.22 -8.03
CA LEU A 67 -5.95 8.53 -6.74
C LEU A 67 -4.84 7.49 -6.59
N LYS A 68 -4.58 6.70 -7.62
CA LYS A 68 -3.51 5.68 -7.57
C LYS A 68 -2.15 6.31 -7.36
N THR A 69 -1.86 7.39 -8.07
CA THR A 69 -0.61 8.14 -7.92
C THR A 69 -0.52 8.78 -6.54
N TYR A 70 -1.61 9.35 -6.06
CA TYR A 70 -1.69 9.92 -4.71
C TYR A 70 -1.40 8.86 -3.64
N LEU A 71 -2.02 7.69 -3.73
CA LEU A 71 -1.81 6.59 -2.80
C LEU A 71 -0.35 6.14 -2.80
N PHE A 72 0.22 5.97 -3.98
CA PHE A 72 1.60 5.51 -4.13
C PHE A 72 2.58 6.53 -3.52
N ARG A 73 2.42 7.82 -3.82
CA ARG A 73 3.25 8.88 -3.23
C ARG A 73 3.06 8.98 -1.71
N SER A 74 1.85 8.80 -1.23
CA SER A 74 1.57 8.79 0.22
C SER A 74 2.32 7.67 0.93
N VAL A 75 2.37 6.49 0.32
CA VAL A 75 3.12 5.34 0.85
C VAL A 75 4.62 5.62 0.82
N GLN A 76 5.13 6.16 -0.27
CA GLN A 76 6.55 6.55 -0.37
C GLN A 76 6.92 7.53 0.75
N ASN A 77 6.12 8.57 0.92
CA ASN A 77 6.36 9.58 1.96
C ASN A 77 6.25 8.99 3.37
N ALA A 78 5.30 8.10 3.61
CA ALA A 78 5.15 7.44 4.89
C ALA A 78 6.35 6.55 5.22
N CYS A 79 6.85 5.79 4.25
CA CYS A 79 8.06 4.99 4.41
C CYS A 79 9.29 5.87 4.66
N LEU A 80 9.40 6.96 3.92
CA LEU A 80 10.49 7.92 4.07
C LEU A 80 10.50 8.54 5.48
N ASP A 81 9.34 9.00 5.95
CA ASP A 81 9.20 9.57 7.29
C ASP A 81 9.54 8.53 8.37
N TYR A 82 9.04 7.31 8.22
CA TYR A 82 9.36 6.23 9.15
C TYR A 82 10.86 5.97 9.23
N LEU A 83 11.54 5.87 8.09
CA LEU A 83 12.98 5.62 8.05
C LEU A 83 13.79 6.77 8.63
N LYS A 84 13.38 8.01 8.36
CA LYS A 84 14.06 9.21 8.88
C LYS A 84 13.90 9.36 10.39
N HIS A 85 12.75 8.96 10.94
CA HIS A 85 12.43 9.15 12.36
C HIS A 85 12.65 7.90 13.21
N LYS A 86 13.14 6.82 12.62
CA LYS A 86 13.42 5.59 13.35
C LYS A 86 14.63 5.78 14.26
N SER A 87 14.39 5.90 15.57
CA SER A 87 15.45 6.00 16.56
C SER A 87 15.64 4.64 17.27
N ILE A 88 16.37 3.73 16.65
CA ILE A 88 16.78 2.46 17.25
C ILE A 88 18.30 2.40 17.17
N GLU A 89 18.95 1.85 18.22
CA GLU A 89 20.36 1.51 18.14
C GLU A 89 20.59 0.58 16.94
N MET A 90 21.42 1.03 16.01
CA MET A 90 21.68 0.32 14.78
C MET A 90 23.16 0.02 14.64
N THR A 91 23.47 -1.14 14.06
CA THR A 91 24.81 -1.41 13.61
C THR A 91 25.17 -0.46 12.44
N TYR A 92 26.46 -0.32 12.14
CA TYR A 92 26.91 0.50 11.01
C TYR A 92 26.29 0.03 9.69
N ALA A 93 26.20 -1.30 9.49
CA ALA A 93 25.60 -1.87 8.29
C ALA A 93 24.10 -1.51 8.16
N ASP A 94 23.36 -1.55 9.27
CA ASP A 94 21.96 -1.17 9.30
C ASP A 94 21.76 0.31 9.00
N GLU A 95 22.63 1.16 9.50
CA GLU A 95 22.59 2.60 9.22
C GLU A 95 22.87 2.91 7.74
N VAL A 96 23.84 2.23 7.13
CA VAL A 96 24.12 2.37 5.70
C VAL A 96 22.92 1.90 4.88
N ALA A 97 22.34 0.75 5.21
CA ALA A 97 21.16 0.22 4.53
C ALA A 97 19.98 1.20 4.64
N ARG A 98 19.77 1.78 5.80
CA ARG A 98 18.72 2.79 6.01
C ARG A 98 18.93 4.02 5.13
N ARG A 99 20.15 4.54 5.06
CA ARG A 99 20.49 5.69 4.22
C ARG A 99 20.25 5.40 2.73
N LEU A 100 20.63 4.22 2.28
CA LEU A 100 20.43 3.81 0.89
C LEU A 100 18.94 3.76 0.53
N LYS A 101 18.11 3.25 1.44
CA LYS A 101 16.65 3.23 1.25
C LYS A 101 16.07 4.64 1.18
N ILE A 102 16.51 5.55 2.05
CA ILE A 102 16.09 6.94 2.05
C ILE A 102 16.47 7.61 0.71
N GLU A 103 17.71 7.43 0.27
CA GLU A 103 18.19 7.98 -0.99
C GLU A 103 17.39 7.46 -2.19
N GLU A 104 17.06 6.17 -2.20
CA GLU A 104 16.25 5.57 -3.25
C GLU A 104 14.85 6.19 -3.30
N ILE A 105 14.18 6.33 -2.16
CA ILE A 105 12.85 6.92 -2.10
C ILE A 105 12.89 8.39 -2.53
N ASP A 106 13.88 9.16 -2.05
CA ASP A 106 14.03 10.56 -2.43
C ASP A 106 14.28 10.71 -3.93
N TYR A 107 15.08 9.84 -4.51
CA TYR A 107 15.32 9.82 -5.96
C TYR A 107 14.03 9.62 -6.73
N TYR A 108 13.22 8.63 -6.36
CA TYR A 108 11.94 8.35 -7.01
C TYR A 108 10.92 9.48 -6.81
N ASN A 109 10.91 10.14 -5.66
CA ASN A 109 10.02 11.27 -5.40
C ASN A 109 10.37 12.52 -6.24
N GLN A 110 11.65 12.70 -6.59
CA GLN A 110 12.11 13.86 -7.34
C GLN A 110 12.03 13.71 -8.86
N SER A 111 11.73 12.52 -9.34
CA SER A 111 11.74 12.20 -10.77
C SER A 111 10.42 11.55 -11.19
N ASP A 112 10.22 11.44 -12.50
CA ASP A 112 9.10 10.68 -13.07
C ASP A 112 9.24 9.16 -12.85
N ALA A 113 10.31 8.73 -12.19
CA ALA A 113 10.55 7.34 -11.86
C ALA A 113 9.46 6.73 -10.96
N ALA A 114 8.74 7.56 -10.20
CA ALA A 114 7.58 7.11 -9.42
C ALA A 114 6.48 6.53 -10.32
N GLU A 115 6.21 7.16 -11.45
CA GLU A 115 5.26 6.64 -12.45
C GLU A 115 5.74 5.31 -13.03
N LEU A 116 7.02 5.21 -13.33
CA LEU A 116 7.61 3.98 -13.88
C LEU A 116 7.52 2.82 -12.86
N GLU A 117 7.81 3.09 -11.61
CA GLU A 117 7.71 2.06 -10.56
C GLU A 117 6.26 1.62 -10.36
N LYS A 118 5.31 2.54 -10.40
CA LYS A 118 3.89 2.23 -10.35
C LYS A 118 3.49 1.32 -11.53
N GLU A 119 3.95 1.63 -12.74
CA GLU A 119 3.68 0.82 -13.93
C GLU A 119 4.26 -0.60 -13.79
N ARG A 120 5.46 -0.72 -13.22
CA ARG A 120 6.09 -2.03 -12.95
C ARG A 120 5.26 -2.85 -11.97
N LEU A 121 4.79 -2.23 -10.89
CA LEU A 121 3.93 -2.89 -9.92
C LEU A 121 2.60 -3.31 -10.55
N ASP A 122 1.99 -2.45 -11.34
CA ASP A 122 0.74 -2.78 -12.03
C ASP A 122 0.95 -3.94 -13.00
N SER A 123 2.10 -4.02 -13.67
CA SER A 123 2.45 -5.15 -14.53
C SER A 123 2.58 -6.45 -13.76
N VAL A 124 3.27 -6.43 -12.61
CA VAL A 124 3.42 -7.61 -11.74
C VAL A 124 2.06 -8.10 -11.29
N TYR A 125 1.19 -7.20 -10.85
CA TYR A 125 -0.16 -7.58 -10.39
C TYR A 125 -1.04 -8.10 -11.52
N ARG A 126 -0.88 -7.61 -12.74
CA ARG A 126 -1.57 -8.17 -13.91
C ARG A 126 -1.15 -9.62 -14.16
N GLU A 127 0.14 -9.93 -14.01
CA GLU A 127 0.63 -11.29 -14.13
C GLU A 127 0.13 -12.20 -13.00
N ILE A 128 0.12 -11.69 -11.77
CA ILE A 128 -0.43 -12.40 -10.61
C ILE A 128 -1.91 -12.73 -10.83
N ALA A 129 -2.69 -11.80 -11.40
CA ALA A 129 -4.10 -12.00 -11.68
C ALA A 129 -4.37 -13.13 -12.69
N LYS A 130 -3.38 -13.47 -13.52
CA LYS A 130 -3.47 -14.59 -14.47
C LYS A 130 -3.22 -15.95 -13.82
N LEU A 131 -2.72 -15.99 -12.60
CA LEU A 131 -2.48 -17.24 -11.89
C LEU A 131 -3.80 -17.93 -11.54
N PRO A 132 -3.83 -19.28 -11.47
CA PRO A 132 -4.97 -19.99 -10.91
C PRO A 132 -5.31 -19.48 -9.52
N ASP A 133 -6.59 -19.50 -9.16
CA ASP A 133 -7.08 -18.89 -7.92
C ASP A 133 -6.31 -19.32 -6.68
N ARG A 134 -6.04 -20.61 -6.55
CA ARG A 134 -5.29 -21.15 -5.41
C ARG A 134 -3.83 -20.67 -5.38
N CYS A 135 -3.16 -20.69 -6.51
CA CYS A 135 -1.78 -20.21 -6.62
C CYS A 135 -1.70 -18.72 -6.35
N ARG A 136 -2.65 -17.94 -6.84
CA ARG A 136 -2.73 -16.50 -6.57
C ARG A 136 -2.93 -16.23 -5.09
N GLU A 137 -3.81 -16.96 -4.43
CA GLU A 137 -4.06 -16.84 -2.99
C GLU A 137 -2.79 -17.13 -2.18
N VAL A 138 -2.12 -18.25 -2.47
CA VAL A 138 -0.88 -18.62 -1.78
C VAL A 138 0.23 -17.60 -2.03
N PHE A 139 0.38 -17.14 -3.27
CA PHE A 139 1.35 -16.11 -3.61
C PHE A 139 1.08 -14.81 -2.86
N THR A 140 -0.17 -14.37 -2.81
CA THR A 140 -0.56 -13.16 -2.11
C THR A 140 -0.27 -13.26 -0.62
N LEU A 141 -0.59 -14.38 0.02
CA LEU A 141 -0.28 -14.60 1.44
C LEU A 141 1.21 -14.65 1.72
N ALA A 142 2.01 -15.23 0.82
CA ALA A 142 3.44 -15.40 1.04
C ALA A 142 4.25 -14.12 0.78
N TYR A 143 3.92 -13.38 -0.29
CA TYR A 143 4.77 -12.29 -0.78
C TYR A 143 4.16 -10.91 -0.60
N VAL A 144 2.84 -10.79 -0.61
CA VAL A 144 2.15 -9.51 -0.44
C VAL A 144 1.82 -9.28 1.04
N ASP A 145 1.22 -10.26 1.69
CA ASP A 145 0.81 -10.16 3.10
C ASP A 145 1.93 -10.54 4.08
N GLY A 146 3.09 -10.97 3.57
CA GLY A 146 4.25 -11.32 4.40
C GLY A 146 4.08 -12.58 5.25
N ARG A 147 3.13 -13.43 4.93
CA ARG A 147 2.90 -14.69 5.65
C ARG A 147 3.74 -15.83 5.07
N ASN A 148 3.91 -16.89 5.82
CA ASN A 148 4.84 -18.00 5.58
C ASN A 148 5.05 -18.39 4.11
N GLN A 149 6.27 -18.22 3.64
CA GLN A 149 6.66 -18.40 2.24
C GLN A 149 6.66 -19.86 1.77
N TRP A 150 6.83 -20.80 2.68
CA TRP A 150 6.96 -22.22 2.31
C TRP A 150 5.67 -22.84 1.76
N ARG A 151 4.51 -22.22 1.98
CA ARG A 151 3.24 -22.69 1.42
C ARG A 151 3.12 -22.48 -0.08
N SER A 152 4.00 -21.69 -0.67
CA SER A 152 4.01 -21.50 -2.13
C SER A 152 4.30 -22.80 -2.89
N GLN A 153 4.84 -23.82 -2.24
CA GLN A 153 5.09 -25.13 -2.83
C GLN A 153 3.83 -25.94 -3.13
N GLU A 154 2.69 -25.53 -2.60
CA GLU A 154 1.40 -26.22 -2.84
C GLU A 154 0.75 -25.84 -4.18
N CYS A 155 1.32 -24.94 -4.92
CA CYS A 155 0.87 -24.60 -6.28
C CYS A 155 1.28 -25.69 -7.29
#